data_eeda8d88e7781fd4fd397e449cc88cea
#
_entry.id   eeda8d88e7781fd4fd397e449cc88cea
#
_cell.length_a   1.000
_cell.length_b   1.000
_cell.length_c   1.000
_cell.angle_alpha   90.00
_cell.angle_beta   90.00
_cell.angle_gamma   90.00
#
_symmetry.space_group_name_H-M   'P 1'
#
loop_
_entity.id
_entity.type
_entity.pdbx_description
1 polymer ?
#
loop_
_entity_poly.entity_id
_entity_poly.type
_entity_poly.pdbx_seq_one_letter_code
_entity_poly.pdbx_strand_id
1 'polypeptide(L)'
;MILLGLLLLTSAVNAGADPARSPSGSGAGATSAVLPLSRQFDFKSATNGRTYRVQVAIPFMPAPQNGYAVLYMLDGDAYFGTYSFAARMRALMGELQPAVVVGIGYPEGESDVKAVFVRRQYDLTPTQVDPKEAAQAGLSTDPAALGGADAFLQVIEREVKPRVAAMVPVDASRDILFGHSLGGLFALHTLFKHPDAFKTYLLLSPSIWFNNRVVLGSEASFAAAVKSGKVSPRVFIAVGGEEEKPPASPPPGMTREQVEKSIAAASMIHNAMDLGDRLKALPGAPGYSVRARVFDGETHISVAWATVGPFLNFALTPEKP
;
A
#
# COMPACT_ATOMS: atom_id res chain seq x y z
N MET A 1 8.57 -19.22 1.93
CA MET A 1 7.95 -19.14 0.59
C MET A 1 6.55 -18.60 0.74
N ILE A 2 6.41 -17.26 0.76
CA ILE A 2 5.11 -16.63 0.89
C ILE A 2 4.52 -16.47 -0.50
N LEU A 3 4.05 -17.58 -1.05
CA LEU A 3 3.39 -17.64 -2.35
C LEU A 3 1.86 -17.54 -2.22
N LEU A 4 1.31 -17.23 -1.03
CA LEU A 4 -0.14 -17.27 -0.84
C LEU A 4 -0.90 -16.23 -1.68
N GLY A 5 -0.30 -15.08 -1.97
CA GLY A 5 -0.92 -14.08 -2.84
C GLY A 5 -0.63 -14.27 -4.34
N LEU A 6 0.49 -14.89 -4.69
CA LEU A 6 0.90 -15.00 -6.10
C LEU A 6 0.37 -16.28 -6.79
N LEU A 7 0.16 -17.37 -6.06
CA LEU A 7 -0.25 -18.65 -6.66
C LEU A 7 -1.76 -18.75 -6.96
N LEU A 8 -2.59 -17.96 -6.32
CA LEU A 8 -4.01 -17.89 -6.68
C LEU A 8 -4.25 -17.26 -8.06
N LEU A 9 -3.33 -16.41 -8.52
CA LEU A 9 -3.40 -15.79 -9.86
C LEU A 9 -2.77 -16.67 -10.96
N THR A 10 -1.81 -17.55 -10.64
CA THR A 10 -1.16 -18.37 -11.67
C THR A 10 -1.98 -19.57 -12.12
N SER A 11 -2.90 -20.07 -11.32
CA SER A 11 -3.75 -21.22 -11.67
C SER A 11 -5.00 -20.82 -12.46
N ALA A 12 -5.45 -19.57 -12.37
CA ALA A 12 -6.62 -19.10 -13.13
C ALA A 12 -6.29 -18.66 -14.57
N VAL A 13 -5.03 -18.43 -14.89
CA VAL A 13 -4.59 -17.89 -16.20
C VAL A 13 -4.22 -19.01 -17.20
N ASN A 14 -4.15 -20.27 -16.79
CA ASN A 14 -3.88 -21.38 -17.73
C ASN A 14 -5.13 -22.01 -18.37
N ALA A 15 -6.33 -21.52 -18.08
CA ALA A 15 -7.51 -21.86 -18.86
C ALA A 15 -7.62 -20.80 -19.97
N GLY A 16 -7.01 -21.08 -21.12
CA GLY A 16 -7.24 -20.52 -22.46
C GLY A 16 -8.05 -19.22 -22.64
N ALA A 17 -7.83 -18.21 -21.82
CA ALA A 17 -8.40 -16.89 -22.04
C ALA A 17 -7.47 -16.18 -23.02
N ASP A 18 -7.91 -16.11 -24.27
CA ASP A 18 -7.34 -15.25 -25.30
C ASP A 18 -7.27 -13.82 -24.77
N PRO A 19 -6.08 -13.19 -24.62
CA PRO A 19 -5.96 -11.80 -24.17
C PRO A 19 -6.61 -10.79 -25.14
N ALA A 20 -7.09 -11.23 -26.30
CA ALA A 20 -7.79 -10.42 -27.30
C ALA A 20 -9.32 -10.39 -27.09
N ARG A 21 -9.88 -10.96 -26.06
CA ARG A 21 -11.29 -10.74 -25.73
C ARG A 21 -11.51 -9.44 -24.96
N SER A 22 -11.25 -8.34 -25.60
CA SER A 22 -12.20 -7.22 -25.49
C SER A 22 -13.58 -7.81 -25.77
N PRO A 23 -14.62 -7.54 -24.99
CA PRO A 23 -15.96 -8.00 -25.33
C PRO A 23 -16.32 -7.40 -26.69
N SER A 24 -16.08 -8.16 -27.75
CA SER A 24 -16.53 -7.87 -29.10
C SER A 24 -18.00 -8.23 -29.22
N GLY A 25 -18.78 -7.62 -28.39
CA GLY A 25 -20.21 -7.51 -28.42
C GLY A 25 -20.48 -6.08 -28.07
N SER A 26 -20.34 -5.16 -29.00
CA SER A 26 -20.93 -3.84 -28.90
C SER A 26 -22.44 -4.02 -28.85
N GLY A 27 -22.93 -4.28 -27.63
CA GLY A 27 -24.31 -3.94 -27.34
C GLY A 27 -24.41 -2.46 -27.66
N ALA A 28 -25.17 -2.10 -28.72
CA ALA A 28 -25.33 -0.72 -29.13
C ALA A 28 -25.63 0.14 -27.89
N GLY A 29 -24.70 1.01 -27.50
CA GLY A 29 -24.85 1.93 -26.37
C GLY A 29 -24.05 1.63 -25.09
N ALA A 30 -23.29 0.53 -24.99
CA ALA A 30 -22.43 0.30 -23.82
C ALA A 30 -21.18 1.21 -23.85
N THR A 31 -20.93 1.92 -22.77
CA THR A 31 -19.72 2.75 -22.58
C THR A 31 -18.94 2.26 -21.36
N SER A 32 -17.64 2.55 -21.32
CA SER A 32 -16.82 2.24 -20.14
C SER A 32 -17.36 2.98 -18.92
N ALA A 33 -17.47 2.26 -17.78
CA ALA A 33 -17.82 2.87 -16.51
C ALA A 33 -16.66 3.74 -16.02
N VAL A 34 -16.95 4.99 -15.67
CA VAL A 34 -15.96 5.96 -15.17
C VAL A 34 -16.33 6.35 -13.74
N LEU A 35 -15.36 6.38 -12.85
CA LEU A 35 -15.55 6.92 -11.51
C LEU A 35 -15.70 8.45 -11.60
N PRO A 36 -16.84 9.04 -11.22
CA PRO A 36 -17.06 10.48 -11.32
C PRO A 36 -15.97 11.30 -10.64
N LEU A 37 -15.65 12.49 -11.17
CA LEU A 37 -14.61 13.39 -10.64
C LEU A 37 -13.25 12.71 -10.40
N SER A 38 -12.95 11.69 -11.20
CA SER A 38 -11.64 11.04 -11.20
C SER A 38 -10.91 11.32 -12.49
N ARG A 39 -9.60 11.37 -12.39
CA ARG A 39 -8.68 11.53 -13.53
C ARG A 39 -7.66 10.41 -13.46
N GLN A 40 -7.16 10.01 -14.63
CA GLN A 40 -6.06 9.07 -14.76
C GLN A 40 -5.06 9.63 -15.77
N PHE A 41 -3.78 9.45 -15.49
CA PHE A 41 -2.72 9.76 -16.43
C PHE A 41 -1.52 8.86 -16.21
N ASP A 42 -0.83 8.56 -17.31
CA ASP A 42 0.44 7.85 -17.30
C ASP A 42 1.57 8.84 -17.51
N PHE A 43 2.70 8.63 -16.84
CA PHE A 43 3.89 9.43 -17.08
C PHE A 43 5.16 8.60 -16.95
N LYS A 44 6.15 8.91 -17.79
CA LYS A 44 7.50 8.37 -17.66
C LYS A 44 8.27 9.21 -16.64
N SER A 45 8.73 8.56 -15.57
CA SER A 45 9.49 9.22 -14.52
C SER A 45 10.87 9.67 -15.01
N ALA A 46 11.22 10.91 -14.72
CA ALA A 46 12.57 11.44 -14.92
C ALA A 46 13.57 10.88 -13.90
N THR A 47 13.08 10.47 -12.72
CA THR A 47 13.91 9.93 -11.63
C THR A 47 14.49 8.56 -11.97
N ASN A 48 13.66 7.63 -12.53
CA ASN A 48 14.09 6.25 -12.76
C ASN A 48 13.77 5.69 -14.16
N GLY A 49 13.21 6.51 -15.06
CA GLY A 49 12.90 6.13 -16.44
C GLY A 49 11.70 5.19 -16.60
N ARG A 50 11.02 4.80 -15.52
CA ARG A 50 9.87 3.88 -15.53
C ARG A 50 8.57 4.65 -15.74
N THR A 51 7.56 4.00 -16.32
CA THR A 51 6.24 4.61 -16.50
C THR A 51 5.33 4.23 -15.34
N TYR A 52 4.62 5.21 -14.80
CA TYR A 52 3.66 5.03 -13.71
C TYR A 52 2.29 5.51 -14.16
N ARG A 53 1.26 4.84 -13.64
CA ARG A 53 -0.15 5.27 -13.75
C ARG A 53 -0.55 5.95 -12.45
N VAL A 54 -1.15 7.12 -12.57
CA VAL A 54 -1.69 7.86 -11.42
C VAL A 54 -3.17 8.09 -11.62
N GLN A 55 -3.95 7.69 -10.65
CA GLN A 55 -5.39 7.91 -10.57
C GLN A 55 -5.65 8.94 -9.47
N VAL A 56 -6.48 9.95 -9.74
CA VAL A 56 -6.77 11.04 -8.78
C VAL A 56 -8.27 11.19 -8.64
N ALA A 57 -8.79 11.00 -7.43
CA ALA A 57 -10.19 11.19 -7.09
C ALA A 57 -10.35 12.47 -6.29
N ILE A 58 -11.05 13.46 -6.87
CA ILE A 58 -11.32 14.77 -6.25
C ILE A 58 -12.59 14.66 -5.40
N PRO A 59 -12.63 15.19 -4.15
CA PRO A 59 -13.82 15.20 -3.30
C PRO A 59 -15.00 15.92 -3.94
N PHE A 60 -16.23 15.59 -3.53
CA PHE A 60 -17.43 16.35 -3.89
C PHE A 60 -17.53 17.68 -3.12
N MET A 61 -16.98 17.73 -1.92
CA MET A 61 -16.96 18.91 -1.08
C MET A 61 -15.83 19.86 -1.48
N PRO A 62 -16.00 21.19 -1.32
CA PRO A 62 -14.95 22.17 -1.60
C PRO A 62 -13.73 21.94 -0.69
N ALA A 63 -12.59 22.43 -1.15
CA ALA A 63 -11.36 22.36 -0.36
C ALA A 63 -11.49 23.17 0.94
N PRO A 64 -10.98 22.63 2.07
CA PRO A 64 -10.73 23.42 3.27
C PRO A 64 -9.79 24.61 2.97
N GLN A 65 -9.76 25.59 3.87
CA GLN A 65 -8.96 26.81 3.69
C GLN A 65 -7.47 26.53 3.36
N ASN A 66 -6.88 25.50 3.98
CA ASN A 66 -5.48 25.11 3.77
C ASN A 66 -5.30 24.08 2.65
N GLY A 67 -6.37 23.70 1.94
CA GLY A 67 -6.34 22.62 0.94
C GLY A 67 -6.81 21.27 1.48
N TYR A 68 -6.84 20.28 0.60
CA TYR A 68 -7.23 18.91 0.94
C TYR A 68 -6.06 18.15 1.57
N ALA A 69 -6.33 17.28 2.54
CA ALA A 69 -5.46 16.16 2.82
C ALA A 69 -5.36 15.24 1.59
N VAL A 70 -4.24 14.55 1.41
CA VAL A 70 -4.06 13.63 0.27
C VAL A 70 -3.72 12.23 0.77
N LEU A 71 -4.51 11.25 0.35
CA LEU A 71 -4.25 9.82 0.59
C LEU A 71 -3.56 9.23 -0.64
N TYR A 72 -2.26 9.02 -0.56
CA TYR A 72 -1.46 8.32 -1.57
C TYR A 72 -1.51 6.81 -1.30
N MET A 73 -2.00 6.06 -2.27
CA MET A 73 -2.18 4.61 -2.20
C MET A 73 -1.26 3.92 -3.17
N LEU A 74 -0.43 3.04 -2.66
CA LEU A 74 0.32 2.11 -3.47
C LEU A 74 -0.61 1.01 -4.00
N ASP A 75 -0.21 0.35 -5.07
CA ASP A 75 -1.06 -0.63 -5.77
C ASP A 75 -2.45 -0.03 -6.11
N GLY A 76 -2.45 1.16 -6.72
CA GLY A 76 -3.65 1.96 -6.99
C GLY A 76 -4.73 1.19 -7.73
N ASP A 77 -4.35 0.34 -8.68
CA ASP A 77 -5.28 -0.47 -9.47
C ASP A 77 -6.15 -1.41 -8.60
N ALA A 78 -5.64 -1.83 -7.43
CA ALA A 78 -6.36 -2.68 -6.50
C ALA A 78 -7.26 -1.91 -5.51
N TYR A 79 -6.83 -0.72 -5.06
CA TYR A 79 -7.45 -0.08 -3.88
C TYR A 79 -8.13 1.26 -4.15
N PHE A 80 -7.72 1.97 -5.21
CA PHE A 80 -8.19 3.32 -5.51
C PHE A 80 -9.72 3.45 -5.57
N GLY A 81 -10.40 2.54 -6.28
CA GLY A 81 -11.86 2.62 -6.46
C GLY A 81 -12.62 2.59 -5.14
N THR A 82 -12.30 1.63 -4.27
CA THR A 82 -12.97 1.44 -2.99
C THR A 82 -12.72 2.60 -2.02
N TYR A 83 -11.47 2.98 -1.85
CA TYR A 83 -11.11 4.07 -0.92
C TYR A 83 -11.63 5.42 -1.40
N SER A 84 -11.57 5.71 -2.69
CA SER A 84 -12.06 6.98 -3.23
C SER A 84 -13.58 7.13 -3.08
N PHE A 85 -14.35 6.05 -3.33
CA PHE A 85 -15.78 6.08 -3.12
C PHE A 85 -16.12 6.26 -1.63
N ALA A 86 -15.51 5.46 -0.74
CA ALA A 86 -15.76 5.54 0.69
C ALA A 86 -15.38 6.90 1.29
N ALA A 87 -14.21 7.45 0.94
CA ALA A 87 -13.76 8.75 1.41
C ALA A 87 -14.71 9.89 0.96
N ARG A 88 -15.14 9.87 -0.31
CA ARG A 88 -16.05 10.88 -0.86
C ARG A 88 -17.43 10.86 -0.22
N MET A 89 -18.04 9.67 -0.12
CA MET A 89 -19.39 9.54 0.45
C MET A 89 -19.42 9.93 1.91
N ARG A 90 -18.42 9.52 2.68
CA ARG A 90 -18.35 9.83 4.10
C ARG A 90 -18.03 11.31 4.35
N ALA A 91 -17.21 11.93 3.52
CA ALA A 91 -16.99 13.39 3.58
C ALA A 91 -18.27 14.16 3.21
N LEU A 92 -19.03 13.71 2.21
CA LEU A 92 -20.32 14.30 1.83
C LEU A 92 -21.34 14.25 2.97
N MET A 93 -21.32 13.17 3.77
CA MET A 93 -22.20 13.01 4.95
C MET A 93 -21.64 13.71 6.22
N GLY A 94 -20.52 14.40 6.14
CA GLY A 94 -19.93 15.11 7.26
C GLY A 94 -19.21 14.23 8.30
N GLU A 95 -18.99 12.94 7.98
CA GLU A 95 -18.30 12.02 8.88
C GLU A 95 -16.78 12.20 8.87
N LEU A 96 -16.21 12.60 7.74
CA LEU A 96 -14.77 12.76 7.52
C LEU A 96 -14.47 14.13 6.89
N GLN A 97 -13.25 14.59 7.08
CA GLN A 97 -12.75 15.72 6.31
C GLN A 97 -12.57 15.29 4.84
N PRO A 98 -12.86 16.19 3.86
CA PRO A 98 -12.65 15.88 2.45
C PRO A 98 -11.16 15.69 2.16
N ALA A 99 -10.83 14.64 1.40
CA ALA A 99 -9.48 14.30 1.02
C ALA A 99 -9.42 13.86 -0.45
N VAL A 100 -8.35 14.25 -1.13
CA VAL A 100 -8.01 13.69 -2.44
C VAL A 100 -7.47 12.29 -2.23
N VAL A 101 -7.92 11.33 -3.04
CA VAL A 101 -7.35 9.97 -3.06
C VAL A 101 -6.55 9.81 -4.33
N VAL A 102 -5.31 9.39 -4.19
CA VAL A 102 -4.35 9.19 -5.29
C VAL A 102 -3.94 7.72 -5.31
N GLY A 103 -4.27 7.01 -6.37
CA GLY A 103 -3.76 5.66 -6.63
C GLY A 103 -2.49 5.74 -7.48
N ILE A 104 -1.44 5.07 -7.06
CA ILE A 104 -0.18 4.94 -7.82
C ILE A 104 -0.04 3.48 -8.22
N GLY A 105 -0.04 3.23 -9.51
CA GLY A 105 0.00 1.89 -10.09
C GLY A 105 0.81 1.86 -11.38
N TYR A 106 0.50 0.89 -12.22
CA TYR A 106 1.29 0.56 -13.40
C TYR A 106 0.39 0.41 -14.63
N PRO A 107 0.77 1.01 -15.79
CA PRO A 107 -0.02 0.89 -17.03
C PRO A 107 -0.20 -0.57 -17.48
N GLU A 108 0.76 -1.43 -17.19
CA GLU A 108 0.78 -2.83 -17.53
C GLU A 108 -0.36 -3.64 -16.89
N GLY A 109 -0.98 -3.13 -15.79
CA GLY A 109 -2.06 -3.80 -15.07
C GLY A 109 -3.30 -4.12 -15.92
N GLU A 110 -3.49 -3.40 -17.00
CA GLU A 110 -4.59 -3.65 -17.94
C GLU A 110 -4.36 -4.86 -18.87
N SER A 111 -3.09 -5.21 -19.13
CA SER A 111 -2.73 -6.23 -20.12
C SER A 111 -1.89 -7.39 -19.55
N ASP A 112 -1.09 -7.13 -18.53
CA ASP A 112 -0.18 -8.13 -17.94
C ASP A 112 -0.01 -7.97 -16.43
N VAL A 113 -0.85 -8.68 -15.70
CA VAL A 113 -0.79 -8.72 -14.23
C VAL A 113 0.55 -9.25 -13.70
N LYS A 114 1.22 -10.16 -14.43
CA LYS A 114 2.52 -10.70 -14.01
C LYS A 114 3.61 -9.62 -14.09
N ALA A 115 3.59 -8.79 -15.15
CA ALA A 115 4.52 -7.68 -15.27
C ALA A 115 4.35 -6.68 -14.11
N VAL A 116 3.12 -6.41 -13.68
CA VAL A 116 2.85 -5.58 -12.50
C VAL A 116 3.49 -6.17 -11.25
N PHE A 117 3.35 -7.47 -11.00
CA PHE A 117 3.96 -8.12 -9.84
C PHE A 117 5.49 -8.01 -9.84
N VAL A 118 6.14 -8.15 -10.98
CA VAL A 118 7.60 -7.98 -11.10
C VAL A 118 7.99 -6.51 -10.84
N ARG A 119 7.26 -5.57 -11.45
CA ARG A 119 7.54 -4.14 -11.29
C ARG A 119 7.40 -3.67 -9.86
N ARG A 120 6.30 -4.05 -9.19
CA ARG A 120 6.04 -3.66 -7.82
C ARG A 120 7.08 -4.22 -6.84
N GLN A 121 7.70 -5.36 -7.14
CA GLN A 121 8.77 -5.89 -6.30
C GLN A 121 9.98 -4.95 -6.28
N TYR A 122 10.37 -4.38 -7.43
CA TYR A 122 11.43 -3.39 -7.45
C TYR A 122 11.08 -2.14 -6.63
N ASP A 123 9.92 -1.54 -6.95
CA ASP A 123 9.54 -0.26 -6.36
C ASP A 123 9.22 -0.35 -4.85
N LEU A 124 8.81 -1.52 -4.36
CA LEU A 124 8.31 -1.66 -2.99
C LEU A 124 9.29 -2.36 -2.03
N THR A 125 10.46 -2.77 -2.50
CA THR A 125 11.45 -3.42 -1.62
C THR A 125 12.65 -2.53 -1.35
N PRO A 126 13.13 -2.47 -0.08
CA PRO A 126 14.21 -1.56 0.31
C PRO A 126 15.61 -2.01 -0.13
N THR A 127 15.80 -3.30 -0.40
CA THR A 127 17.11 -3.88 -0.73
C THR A 127 16.99 -5.00 -1.76
N GLN A 128 18.10 -5.33 -2.38
CA GLN A 128 18.25 -6.61 -3.06
C GLN A 128 18.30 -7.76 -2.06
N VAL A 129 18.03 -8.98 -2.51
CA VAL A 129 18.04 -10.21 -1.74
C VAL A 129 18.86 -11.25 -2.49
N ASP A 130 19.52 -12.15 -1.76
CA ASP A 130 20.18 -13.30 -2.38
C ASP A 130 19.18 -14.10 -3.25
N PRO A 131 19.55 -14.49 -4.49
CA PRO A 131 18.63 -15.16 -5.40
C PRO A 131 17.99 -16.43 -4.83
N LYS A 132 18.68 -17.18 -3.95
CA LYS A 132 18.12 -18.39 -3.32
C LYS A 132 17.08 -18.01 -2.27
N GLU A 133 17.35 -16.98 -1.48
CA GLU A 133 16.39 -16.47 -0.49
C GLU A 133 15.18 -15.84 -1.20
N ALA A 134 15.40 -15.09 -2.28
CA ALA A 134 14.34 -14.54 -3.13
C ALA A 134 13.43 -15.65 -3.67
N ALA A 135 13.99 -16.73 -4.24
CA ALA A 135 13.23 -17.88 -4.72
C ALA A 135 12.40 -18.54 -3.61
N GLN A 136 12.98 -18.69 -2.42
CA GLN A 136 12.28 -19.25 -1.25
C GLN A 136 11.12 -18.36 -0.80
N ALA A 137 11.24 -17.04 -0.95
CA ALA A 137 10.25 -16.05 -0.60
C ALA A 137 9.21 -15.81 -1.72
N GLY A 138 9.36 -16.44 -2.89
CA GLY A 138 8.49 -16.22 -4.05
C GLY A 138 8.69 -14.87 -4.71
N LEU A 139 9.86 -14.27 -4.54
CA LEU A 139 10.29 -13.04 -5.17
C LEU A 139 11.06 -13.32 -6.45
N SER A 140 11.31 -12.28 -7.24
CA SER A 140 12.19 -12.36 -8.40
C SER A 140 13.60 -12.79 -7.99
N THR A 141 14.18 -13.74 -8.73
CA THR A 141 15.56 -14.17 -8.55
C THR A 141 16.55 -13.27 -9.27
N ASP A 142 16.08 -12.31 -10.06
CA ASP A 142 16.89 -11.24 -10.63
C ASP A 142 17.10 -10.16 -9.56
N PRO A 143 18.31 -9.95 -9.03
CA PRO A 143 18.59 -8.94 -8.04
C PRO A 143 18.22 -7.51 -8.52
N ALA A 144 18.27 -7.25 -9.83
CA ALA A 144 17.90 -5.96 -10.40
C ALA A 144 16.37 -5.69 -10.34
N ALA A 145 15.57 -6.69 -10.05
CA ALA A 145 14.13 -6.58 -9.85
C ALA A 145 13.73 -6.24 -8.39
N LEU A 146 14.69 -5.94 -7.51
CA LEU A 146 14.49 -5.63 -6.11
C LEU A 146 15.31 -4.41 -5.69
N GLY A 147 14.91 -3.73 -4.61
CA GLY A 147 15.72 -2.70 -3.94
C GLY A 147 15.53 -1.27 -4.46
N GLY A 148 14.41 -0.96 -5.12
CA GLY A 148 14.13 0.35 -5.69
C GLY A 148 13.33 1.32 -4.81
N ALA A 149 13.04 0.98 -3.54
CA ALA A 149 12.14 1.76 -2.69
C ALA A 149 12.54 3.24 -2.55
N ASP A 150 13.83 3.55 -2.34
CA ASP A 150 14.27 4.93 -2.20
C ASP A 150 14.10 5.73 -3.51
N ALA A 151 14.34 5.10 -4.67
CA ALA A 151 14.08 5.73 -5.97
C ALA A 151 12.59 5.95 -6.21
N PHE A 152 11.74 5.01 -5.81
CA PHE A 152 10.31 5.14 -5.94
C PHE A 152 9.74 6.21 -4.99
N LEU A 153 10.26 6.35 -3.77
CA LEU A 153 9.89 7.47 -2.91
C LEU A 153 10.22 8.82 -3.58
N GLN A 154 11.37 8.94 -4.23
CA GLN A 154 11.71 10.16 -4.97
C GLN A 154 10.74 10.43 -6.12
N VAL A 155 10.25 9.40 -6.83
CA VAL A 155 9.20 9.55 -7.84
C VAL A 155 7.93 10.12 -7.20
N ILE A 156 7.51 9.59 -6.06
CA ILE A 156 6.32 10.09 -5.35
C ILE A 156 6.50 11.55 -4.94
N GLU A 157 7.61 11.86 -4.26
CA GLU A 157 7.90 13.20 -3.73
C GLU A 157 8.07 14.26 -4.82
N ARG A 158 8.85 13.95 -5.85
CA ARG A 158 9.27 14.95 -6.85
C ARG A 158 8.39 15.00 -8.08
N GLU A 159 7.61 13.94 -8.34
CA GLU A 159 6.88 13.85 -9.59
C GLU A 159 5.37 13.65 -9.39
N VAL A 160 4.93 12.77 -8.48
CA VAL A 160 3.51 12.53 -8.23
C VAL A 160 2.89 13.67 -7.42
N LYS A 161 3.43 13.99 -6.25
CA LYS A 161 2.90 15.05 -5.37
C LYS A 161 2.77 16.41 -6.07
N PRO A 162 3.78 16.91 -6.83
CA PRO A 162 3.64 18.18 -7.56
C PRO A 162 2.56 18.14 -8.64
N ARG A 163 2.38 16.99 -9.34
CA ARG A 163 1.32 16.86 -10.36
C ARG A 163 -0.06 16.89 -9.74
N VAL A 164 -0.24 16.27 -8.58
CA VAL A 164 -1.50 16.33 -7.83
C VAL A 164 -1.78 17.75 -7.33
N ALA A 165 -0.79 18.43 -6.77
CA ALA A 165 -0.90 19.82 -6.31
C ALA A 165 -1.21 20.82 -7.43
N ALA A 166 -0.80 20.52 -8.67
CA ALA A 166 -1.16 21.33 -9.83
C ALA A 166 -2.63 21.14 -10.27
N MET A 167 -3.31 20.09 -9.82
CA MET A 167 -4.70 19.82 -10.19
C MET A 167 -5.71 20.39 -9.19
N VAL A 168 -5.36 20.40 -7.91
CA VAL A 168 -6.24 20.81 -6.80
C VAL A 168 -5.43 21.40 -5.65
N PRO A 169 -6.02 22.30 -4.84
CA PRO A 169 -5.34 22.81 -3.65
C PRO A 169 -5.15 21.68 -2.63
N VAL A 170 -3.91 21.44 -2.19
CA VAL A 170 -3.53 20.40 -1.23
C VAL A 170 -2.84 20.99 -0.01
N ASP A 171 -3.02 20.35 1.14
CA ASP A 171 -2.28 20.58 2.37
C ASP A 171 -1.24 19.48 2.56
N ALA A 172 0.00 19.74 2.13
CA ALA A 172 1.10 18.79 2.20
C ALA A 172 1.44 18.36 3.64
N SER A 173 1.07 19.16 4.65
CA SER A 173 1.25 18.78 6.07
C SER A 173 0.32 17.65 6.51
N ARG A 174 -0.59 17.23 5.66
CA ARG A 174 -1.61 16.21 5.90
C ARG A 174 -1.56 15.06 4.89
N ASP A 175 -0.42 14.86 4.26
CA ASP A 175 -0.20 13.73 3.37
C ASP A 175 -0.26 12.39 4.11
N ILE A 176 -0.95 11.43 3.52
CA ILE A 176 -1.18 10.08 4.07
C ILE A 176 -0.63 9.07 3.08
N LEU A 177 0.16 8.11 3.56
CA LEU A 177 0.65 6.99 2.76
C LEU A 177 -0.04 5.69 3.18
N PHE A 178 -0.65 5.00 2.22
CA PHE A 178 -1.21 3.66 2.39
C PHE A 178 -0.39 2.65 1.60
N GLY A 179 -0.10 1.50 2.22
CA GLY A 179 0.49 0.36 1.55
C GLY A 179 0.08 -0.97 2.15
N HIS A 180 -0.14 -1.98 1.30
CA HIS A 180 -0.48 -3.34 1.66
C HIS A 180 0.65 -4.31 1.29
N SER A 181 0.96 -5.28 2.15
CA SER A 181 1.95 -6.33 1.88
C SER A 181 3.35 -5.75 1.62
N LEU A 182 3.94 -5.91 0.43
CA LEU A 182 5.17 -5.20 0.03
C LEU A 182 4.97 -3.67 0.01
N GLY A 183 3.76 -3.19 -0.33
CA GLY A 183 3.42 -1.78 -0.17
C GLY A 183 3.45 -1.32 1.29
N GLY A 184 3.03 -2.20 2.22
CA GLY A 184 3.17 -1.98 3.66
C GLY A 184 4.63 -1.96 4.12
N LEU A 185 5.48 -2.80 3.54
CA LEU A 185 6.93 -2.78 3.74
C LEU A 185 7.54 -1.46 3.26
N PHE A 186 7.18 -0.99 2.05
CA PHE A 186 7.62 0.30 1.53
C PHE A 186 7.19 1.45 2.45
N ALA A 187 5.93 1.46 2.89
CA ALA A 187 5.43 2.50 3.77
C ALA A 187 6.15 2.48 5.15
N LEU A 188 6.48 1.30 5.68
CA LEU A 188 7.27 1.14 6.89
C LEU A 188 8.72 1.59 6.69
N HIS A 189 9.34 1.25 5.55
CA HIS A 189 10.67 1.73 5.18
C HIS A 189 10.70 3.27 5.10
N THR A 190 9.70 3.86 4.44
CA THR A 190 9.55 5.32 4.35
C THR A 190 9.40 5.95 5.74
N LEU A 191 8.55 5.38 6.61
CA LEU A 191 8.37 5.84 7.99
C LEU A 191 9.70 5.88 8.76
N PHE A 192 10.54 4.86 8.61
CA PHE A 192 11.77 4.76 9.38
C PHE A 192 12.92 5.59 8.82
N LYS A 193 13.01 5.73 7.50
CA LYS A 193 14.09 6.46 6.83
C LYS A 193 13.76 7.93 6.59
N HIS A 194 12.51 8.23 6.29
CA HIS A 194 12.00 9.54 5.87
C HIS A 194 10.68 9.85 6.59
N PRO A 195 10.68 9.92 7.95
CA PRO A 195 9.46 10.01 8.75
C PRO A 195 8.66 11.31 8.56
N ASP A 196 9.25 12.32 7.94
CA ASP A 196 8.68 13.60 7.57
C ASP A 196 8.05 13.61 6.16
N ALA A 197 8.24 12.55 5.36
CA ALA A 197 7.68 12.46 4.02
C ALA A 197 6.14 12.44 4.01
N PHE A 198 5.53 11.86 5.06
CA PHE A 198 4.07 11.84 5.25
C PHE A 198 3.71 12.07 6.71
N LYS A 199 2.52 12.66 6.93
CA LYS A 199 2.00 12.86 8.29
C LYS A 199 1.40 11.60 8.86
N THR A 200 0.75 10.79 8.03
CA THR A 200 0.06 9.57 8.47
C THR A 200 0.48 8.39 7.60
N TYR A 201 0.73 7.26 8.26
CA TYR A 201 1.11 6.00 7.63
C TYR A 201 0.07 4.93 7.96
N LEU A 202 -0.52 4.33 6.93
CA LEU A 202 -1.50 3.24 7.01
C LEU A 202 -0.82 1.97 6.49
N LEU A 203 -0.34 1.16 7.42
CA LEU A 203 0.45 -0.05 7.15
C LEU A 203 -0.45 -1.27 7.23
N LEU A 204 -0.84 -1.81 6.09
CA LEU A 204 -1.68 -2.99 6.03
C LEU A 204 -0.83 -4.23 5.77
N SER A 205 -0.89 -5.19 6.70
CA SER A 205 -0.16 -6.47 6.60
C SER A 205 1.28 -6.29 6.08
N PRO A 206 2.09 -5.41 6.70
CA PRO A 206 3.41 -5.08 6.16
C PRO A 206 4.32 -6.31 6.12
N SER A 207 4.98 -6.55 5.00
CA SER A 207 5.90 -7.68 4.79
C SER A 207 7.22 -7.49 5.55
N ILE A 208 7.15 -7.36 6.90
CA ILE A 208 8.31 -7.09 7.77
C ILE A 208 9.38 -8.20 7.65
N TRP A 209 8.96 -9.42 7.35
CA TRP A 209 9.82 -10.59 7.17
C TRP A 209 10.86 -10.44 6.04
N PHE A 210 10.62 -9.53 5.09
CA PHE A 210 11.46 -9.36 3.91
C PHE A 210 12.94 -9.20 4.29
N ASN A 211 13.80 -9.96 3.59
CA ASN A 211 15.27 -9.93 3.74
C ASN A 211 15.69 -9.90 5.21
N ASN A 212 15.32 -10.96 5.95
CA ASN A 212 15.65 -11.10 7.38
C ASN A 212 15.23 -9.88 8.22
N ARG A 213 14.07 -9.28 7.91
CA ARG A 213 13.53 -8.09 8.60
C ARG A 213 14.43 -6.86 8.48
N VAL A 214 15.11 -6.69 7.36
CA VAL A 214 16.07 -5.59 7.13
C VAL A 214 15.48 -4.21 7.43
N VAL A 215 14.19 -4.01 7.25
CA VAL A 215 13.49 -2.74 7.53
C VAL A 215 13.62 -2.31 9.00
N LEU A 216 13.69 -3.25 9.94
CA LEU A 216 13.82 -2.96 11.36
C LEU A 216 15.19 -2.38 11.74
N GLY A 217 16.20 -2.52 10.89
CA GLY A 217 17.53 -1.93 11.12
C GLY A 217 17.53 -0.40 11.27
N SER A 218 16.48 0.27 10.79
CA SER A 218 16.32 1.73 10.92
C SER A 218 15.39 2.17 12.06
N GLU A 219 14.78 1.23 12.80
CA GLU A 219 13.83 1.51 13.88
C GLU A 219 14.44 2.35 15.00
N ALA A 220 15.70 2.08 15.39
CA ALA A 220 16.37 2.80 16.46
C ALA A 220 16.55 4.29 16.13
N SER A 221 16.91 4.62 14.89
CA SER A 221 17.06 6.00 14.44
C SER A 221 15.71 6.73 14.41
N PHE A 222 14.66 6.06 13.92
CA PHE A 222 13.29 6.57 13.97
C PHE A 222 12.83 6.83 15.41
N ALA A 223 13.03 5.87 16.32
CA ALA A 223 12.69 6.00 17.73
C ALA A 223 13.39 7.19 18.39
N ALA A 224 14.66 7.45 18.06
CA ALA A 224 15.40 8.60 18.56
C ALA A 224 14.79 9.93 18.03
N ALA A 225 14.38 9.98 16.76
CA ALA A 225 13.74 11.17 16.18
C ALA A 225 12.35 11.45 16.82
N VAL A 226 11.57 10.41 17.11
CA VAL A 226 10.29 10.53 17.84
C VAL A 226 10.53 11.03 19.27
N LYS A 227 11.45 10.40 20.01
CA LYS A 227 11.77 10.78 21.41
C LYS A 227 12.27 12.21 21.56
N SER A 228 13.01 12.70 20.56
CA SER A 228 13.49 14.09 20.55
C SER A 228 12.44 15.10 20.10
N GLY A 229 11.26 14.66 19.70
CA GLY A 229 10.20 15.51 19.16
C GLY A 229 10.48 16.05 17.74
N LYS A 230 11.54 15.57 17.08
CA LYS A 230 11.88 15.98 15.72
C LYS A 230 10.78 15.60 14.71
N VAL A 231 10.12 14.46 14.94
CA VAL A 231 9.03 13.95 14.11
C VAL A 231 7.88 13.45 14.96
N SER A 232 6.64 13.60 14.46
CA SER A 232 5.42 13.18 15.15
C SER A 232 4.41 12.58 14.17
N PRO A 233 4.77 11.48 13.46
CA PRO A 233 3.87 10.83 12.52
C PRO A 233 2.72 10.13 13.26
N ARG A 234 1.63 9.91 12.53
CA ARG A 234 0.52 9.05 12.95
C ARG A 234 0.63 7.71 12.22
N VAL A 235 0.59 6.61 12.95
CA VAL A 235 0.81 5.27 12.37
C VAL A 235 -0.35 4.35 12.72
N PHE A 236 -0.93 3.69 11.73
CA PHE A 236 -1.89 2.62 11.95
C PHE A 236 -1.40 1.35 11.26
N ILE A 237 -1.11 0.32 12.05
CA ILE A 237 -0.72 -1.01 11.60
C ILE A 237 -1.94 -1.93 11.71
N ALA A 238 -2.32 -2.59 10.63
CA ALA A 238 -3.42 -3.53 10.60
C ALA A 238 -2.95 -4.85 9.97
N VAL A 239 -3.51 -5.97 10.42
CA VAL A 239 -3.21 -7.32 9.90
C VAL A 239 -4.44 -8.21 10.03
N GLY A 240 -4.61 -9.16 9.12
CA GLY A 240 -5.70 -10.14 9.16
C GLY A 240 -5.43 -11.26 10.17
N GLY A 241 -6.44 -11.65 10.95
CA GLY A 241 -6.35 -12.69 11.97
C GLY A 241 -6.14 -14.10 11.43
N GLU A 242 -6.38 -14.32 10.13
CA GLU A 242 -6.17 -15.60 9.47
C GLU A 242 -4.79 -15.71 8.78
N GLU A 243 -3.94 -14.67 8.84
CA GLU A 243 -2.67 -14.63 8.08
C GLU A 243 -1.61 -15.64 8.55
N GLU A 244 -1.72 -16.14 9.76
CA GLU A 244 -0.85 -17.20 10.30
C GLU A 244 -1.51 -18.57 10.32
N LYS A 245 -2.72 -18.70 9.73
CA LYS A 245 -3.40 -19.99 9.58
C LYS A 245 -3.17 -20.56 8.18
N PRO A 246 -2.84 -21.85 8.06
CA PRO A 246 -2.73 -22.45 6.75
C PRO A 246 -4.11 -22.51 6.07
N PRO A 247 -4.17 -22.29 4.75
CA PRO A 247 -5.43 -22.42 4.01
C PRO A 247 -5.96 -23.84 4.06
N ALA A 248 -7.26 -24.01 3.83
CA ALA A 248 -7.91 -25.33 3.82
C ALA A 248 -7.23 -26.31 2.86
N SER A 249 -6.79 -25.82 1.69
CA SER A 249 -6.02 -26.57 0.71
C SER A 249 -4.74 -25.83 0.35
N PRO A 250 -3.59 -26.53 0.26
CA PRO A 250 -2.36 -25.93 -0.21
C PRO A 250 -2.53 -25.37 -1.63
N PRO A 251 -1.87 -24.27 -1.97
CA PRO A 251 -1.81 -23.79 -3.34
C PRO A 251 -1.20 -24.83 -4.30
N PRO A 252 -1.54 -24.82 -5.60
CA PRO A 252 -0.97 -25.71 -6.58
C PRO A 252 0.56 -25.69 -6.57
N GLY A 253 1.18 -26.87 -6.57
CA GLY A 253 2.65 -27.02 -6.57
C GLY A 253 3.30 -26.90 -5.19
N MET A 254 2.53 -26.75 -4.10
CA MET A 254 3.05 -26.72 -2.73
C MET A 254 2.48 -27.86 -1.87
N THR A 255 3.30 -28.39 -0.98
CA THR A 255 2.82 -29.27 0.09
C THR A 255 2.29 -28.46 1.26
N ARG A 256 1.44 -29.07 2.11
CA ARG A 256 0.97 -28.43 3.34
C ARG A 256 2.13 -28.01 4.24
N GLU A 257 3.14 -28.86 4.40
CA GLU A 257 4.34 -28.57 5.19
C GLU A 257 5.10 -27.34 4.68
N GLN A 258 5.24 -27.19 3.35
CA GLN A 258 5.86 -26.02 2.74
C GLN A 258 5.07 -24.73 3.02
N VAL A 259 3.75 -24.82 2.98
CA VAL A 259 2.86 -23.67 3.30
C VAL A 259 3.00 -23.30 4.76
N GLU A 260 2.90 -24.24 5.68
CA GLU A 260 3.02 -24.00 7.13
C GLU A 260 4.38 -23.39 7.49
N LYS A 261 5.46 -23.94 6.90
CA LYS A 261 6.82 -23.38 7.08
C LYS A 261 6.92 -21.94 6.56
N SER A 262 6.28 -21.63 5.45
CA SER A 262 6.28 -20.29 4.86
C SER A 262 5.52 -19.28 5.72
N ILE A 263 4.36 -19.68 6.22
CA ILE A 263 3.54 -18.87 7.14
C ILE A 263 4.31 -18.58 8.42
N ALA A 264 4.91 -19.63 9.03
CA ALA A 264 5.70 -19.49 10.24
C ALA A 264 6.92 -18.56 10.03
N ALA A 265 7.59 -18.64 8.88
CA ALA A 265 8.72 -17.78 8.54
C ALA A 265 8.27 -16.30 8.35
N ALA A 266 7.07 -16.08 7.78
CA ALA A 266 6.52 -14.73 7.60
C ALA A 266 6.09 -14.08 8.90
N SER A 267 5.47 -14.86 9.79
CA SER A 267 5.05 -14.39 11.12
C SER A 267 4.34 -13.03 11.04
N MET A 268 3.35 -12.93 10.15
CA MET A 268 2.76 -11.64 9.75
C MET A 268 2.10 -10.93 10.92
N ILE A 269 1.29 -11.66 11.69
CA ILE A 269 0.55 -11.11 12.84
C ILE A 269 1.55 -10.72 13.94
N HIS A 270 2.44 -11.65 14.28
CA HIS A 270 3.42 -11.43 15.34
C HIS A 270 4.32 -10.24 15.03
N ASN A 271 4.90 -10.16 13.83
CA ASN A 271 5.76 -9.06 13.43
C ASN A 271 5.03 -7.70 13.45
N ALA A 272 3.78 -7.65 12.98
CA ALA A 272 2.99 -6.42 12.92
C ALA A 272 2.61 -5.92 14.33
N MET A 273 2.17 -6.82 15.21
CA MET A 273 1.73 -6.47 16.56
C MET A 273 2.90 -6.10 17.46
N ASP A 274 4.00 -6.87 17.41
CA ASP A 274 5.23 -6.59 18.16
C ASP A 274 5.83 -5.22 17.76
N LEU A 275 5.88 -4.91 16.47
CA LEU A 275 6.25 -3.57 16.01
C LEU A 275 5.29 -2.50 16.55
N GLY A 276 3.99 -2.74 16.47
CA GLY A 276 2.97 -1.83 16.98
C GLY A 276 3.16 -1.49 18.45
N ASP A 277 3.46 -2.48 19.27
CA ASP A 277 3.66 -2.30 20.71
C ASP A 277 4.95 -1.54 21.01
N ARG A 278 6.06 -1.83 20.29
CA ARG A 278 7.29 -1.05 20.43
C ARG A 278 7.10 0.42 20.06
N LEU A 279 6.41 0.68 18.95
CA LEU A 279 6.15 2.06 18.51
C LEU A 279 5.20 2.81 19.46
N LYS A 280 4.16 2.15 20.00
CA LYS A 280 3.26 2.75 21.01
C LYS A 280 3.98 3.14 22.28
N ALA A 281 5.02 2.40 22.66
CA ALA A 281 5.80 2.66 23.87
C ALA A 281 6.73 3.88 23.77
N LEU A 282 6.91 4.46 22.57
CA LEU A 282 7.76 5.64 22.38
C LEU A 282 7.10 6.89 22.98
N PRO A 283 7.83 7.68 23.79
CA PRO A 283 7.35 8.95 24.33
C PRO A 283 7.43 10.02 23.22
N GLY A 284 6.43 10.06 22.35
CA GLY A 284 6.38 11.03 21.25
C GLY A 284 5.81 12.38 21.65
N ALA A 285 6.16 13.43 20.90
CA ALA A 285 5.61 14.76 21.03
C ALA A 285 4.10 14.79 20.63
N PRO A 286 3.35 15.86 20.97
CA PRO A 286 1.98 16.02 20.52
C PRO A 286 1.81 15.81 19.02
N GLY A 287 0.80 15.04 18.62
CA GLY A 287 0.57 14.62 17.24
C GLY A 287 1.18 13.26 16.87
N TYR A 288 2.10 12.70 17.66
CA TYR A 288 2.52 11.31 17.52
C TYR A 288 1.42 10.38 18.03
N SER A 289 1.04 9.41 17.21
CA SER A 289 0.07 8.39 17.64
C SER A 289 0.26 7.09 16.89
N VAL A 290 0.11 5.97 17.60
CA VAL A 290 0.24 4.63 17.02
C VAL A 290 -0.99 3.81 17.39
N ARG A 291 -1.57 3.15 16.39
CA ARG A 291 -2.60 2.14 16.53
C ARG A 291 -2.12 0.85 15.88
N ALA A 292 -2.31 -0.28 16.53
CA ALA A 292 -2.11 -1.60 15.93
C ALA A 292 -3.34 -2.45 16.20
N ARG A 293 -3.80 -3.22 15.21
CA ARG A 293 -5.01 -4.03 15.31
C ARG A 293 -4.96 -5.27 14.42
N VAL A 294 -5.34 -6.40 14.99
CA VAL A 294 -5.71 -7.62 14.26
C VAL A 294 -7.19 -7.55 13.88
N PHE A 295 -7.52 -7.93 12.66
CA PHE A 295 -8.89 -8.04 12.16
C PHE A 295 -9.27 -9.51 12.08
N ASP A 296 -10.02 -9.98 13.08
CA ASP A 296 -10.41 -11.37 13.20
C ASP A 296 -11.23 -11.85 12.00
N GLY A 297 -10.97 -13.07 11.55
CA GLY A 297 -11.64 -13.67 10.39
C GLY A 297 -11.12 -13.19 9.03
N GLU A 298 -10.25 -12.17 9.00
CA GLU A 298 -9.73 -11.63 7.74
C GLU A 298 -8.42 -12.32 7.34
N THR A 299 -8.33 -12.66 6.06
CA THR A 299 -7.12 -13.16 5.41
C THR A 299 -6.21 -12.00 4.98
N HIS A 300 -5.01 -12.32 4.47
CA HIS A 300 -4.09 -11.34 3.88
C HIS A 300 -4.71 -10.44 2.80
N ILE A 301 -5.69 -10.97 2.06
CA ILE A 301 -6.37 -10.21 0.99
C ILE A 301 -7.63 -9.54 1.51
N SER A 302 -8.50 -10.26 2.23
CA SER A 302 -9.80 -9.71 2.64
C SER A 302 -9.68 -8.57 3.65
N VAL A 303 -8.62 -8.52 4.44
CA VAL A 303 -8.34 -7.45 5.41
C VAL A 303 -8.25 -6.07 4.76
N ALA A 304 -7.93 -6.01 3.46
CA ALA A 304 -7.86 -4.75 2.72
C ALA A 304 -9.21 -4.01 2.68
N TRP A 305 -10.32 -4.75 2.59
CA TRP A 305 -11.67 -4.17 2.60
C TRP A 305 -12.18 -3.92 4.01
N ALA A 306 -11.85 -4.78 4.96
CA ALA A 306 -12.22 -4.59 6.37
C ALA A 306 -11.57 -3.35 7.00
N THR A 307 -10.44 -2.91 6.49
CA THR A 307 -9.70 -1.76 7.00
C THR A 307 -10.11 -0.41 6.40
N VAL A 308 -10.93 -0.36 5.34
CA VAL A 308 -11.31 0.90 4.68
C VAL A 308 -11.90 1.91 5.67
N GLY A 309 -12.92 1.52 6.42
CA GLY A 309 -13.54 2.39 7.42
C GLY A 309 -12.58 2.81 8.54
N PRO A 310 -11.95 1.86 9.24
CA PRO A 310 -10.97 2.15 10.30
C PRO A 310 -9.80 3.02 9.86
N PHE A 311 -9.23 2.82 8.67
CA PHE A 311 -8.13 3.61 8.15
C PHE A 311 -8.56 5.04 7.81
N LEU A 312 -9.68 5.19 7.12
CA LEU A 312 -10.22 6.51 6.81
C LEU A 312 -10.58 7.28 8.10
N ASN A 313 -11.16 6.63 9.10
CA ASN A 313 -11.40 7.25 10.41
C ASN A 313 -10.11 7.73 11.05
N PHE A 314 -9.09 6.89 11.10
CA PHE A 314 -7.81 7.26 11.71
C PHE A 314 -7.16 8.44 10.99
N ALA A 315 -7.21 8.46 9.67
CA ALA A 315 -6.52 9.46 8.86
C ALA A 315 -7.30 10.79 8.73
N LEU A 316 -8.63 10.73 8.63
CA LEU A 316 -9.47 11.85 8.15
C LEU A 316 -10.57 12.31 9.12
N THR A 317 -10.70 11.68 10.31
CA THR A 317 -11.63 12.22 11.31
C THR A 317 -11.16 13.62 11.72
N PRO A 318 -12.06 14.63 11.76
CA PRO A 318 -11.72 15.94 12.27
C PRO A 318 -11.13 15.86 13.68
N GLU A 319 -10.05 16.58 13.93
CA GLU A 319 -9.58 16.74 15.31
C GLU A 319 -10.69 17.45 16.11
N LYS A 320 -11.00 16.92 17.29
CA LYS A 320 -11.93 17.63 18.17
C LYS A 320 -11.29 18.94 18.60
N PRO A 321 -12.04 20.05 18.55
CA PRO A 321 -11.55 21.35 18.98
C PRO A 321 -11.11 21.34 20.45
#